data_756ac5c151813849f21f80c18daf1c9c
#
_entry.id   756ac5c151813849f21f80c18daf1c9c
#
_cell.length_a   1.000
_cell.length_b   1.000
_cell.length_c   1.000
_cell.angle_alpha   90.00
_cell.angle_beta   90.00
_cell.angle_gamma   90.00
#
_symmetry.space_group_name_H-M   'P 1'
#
loop_
_entity.id
_entity.type
_entity.pdbx_description
1 polymer ?
#
loop_
_entity_poly.entity_id
_entity_poly.type
_entity_poly.pdbx_seq_one_letter_code
_entity_poly.pdbx_strand_id
1 'polypeptide(L)'
;MAIDRYDFILALYLARYAGLRIHECFRIDTATVERALRENAITVKGKGGKVRTVPINEQIAIAMRKQLERTPRGHKLLVSDDMPTDRAINHLQFFIMKHRDEVRDVDSDRPMTFHGLRHTYAAEKYQELINNGKSPLDAHFEVSRLLGHERPDVTNIYLASVGKGDKHEQ
;
A
#
# COMPACT_ATOMS: atom_id res chain seq x y z
N MET A 1 2.01 -13.97 24.29
CA MET A 1 0.69 -13.75 23.66
C MET A 1 0.94 -13.10 22.31
N ALA A 2 0.79 -13.84 21.22
CA ALA A 2 0.85 -13.26 19.88
C ALA A 2 -0.38 -12.35 19.74
N ILE A 3 -0.17 -11.06 19.66
CA ILE A 3 -1.25 -10.12 19.39
C ILE A 3 -1.65 -10.35 17.93
N ASP A 4 -2.84 -10.85 17.74
CA ASP A 4 -3.42 -11.21 16.43
C ASP A 4 -3.83 -9.89 15.72
N ARG A 5 -2.83 -9.19 15.15
CA ARG A 5 -2.97 -7.87 14.53
C ARG A 5 -3.20 -7.98 13.02
N TYR A 6 -4.24 -8.71 12.63
CA TYR A 6 -4.65 -8.84 11.22
C TYR A 6 -5.00 -7.51 10.56
N ASP A 7 -5.46 -6.52 11.33
CA ASP A 7 -5.67 -5.14 10.90
C ASP A 7 -4.38 -4.52 10.35
N PHE A 8 -3.25 -4.69 11.05
CA PHE A 8 -1.97 -4.18 10.60
C PHE A 8 -1.46 -4.92 9.37
N ILE A 9 -1.63 -6.25 9.31
CA ILE A 9 -1.25 -7.04 8.14
C ILE A 9 -1.98 -6.54 6.90
N LEU A 10 -3.29 -6.32 6.97
CA LEU A 10 -4.06 -5.78 5.83
C LEU A 10 -3.56 -4.39 5.42
N ALA A 11 -3.31 -3.48 6.37
CA ALA A 11 -2.78 -2.16 6.06
C ALA A 11 -1.42 -2.22 5.36
N LEU A 12 -0.51 -3.08 5.84
CA LEU A 12 0.82 -3.28 5.26
C LEU A 12 0.74 -3.88 3.84
N TYR A 13 -0.13 -4.86 3.63
CA TYR A 13 -0.35 -5.45 2.30
C TYR A 13 -0.95 -4.46 1.31
N LEU A 14 -1.90 -3.62 1.74
CA LEU A 14 -2.46 -2.57 0.90
C LEU A 14 -1.40 -1.54 0.47
N ALA A 15 -0.47 -1.19 1.34
CA ALA A 15 0.65 -0.34 0.98
C ALA A 15 1.64 -1.04 0.05
N ARG A 16 2.01 -2.29 0.37
CA ARG A 16 3.06 -3.07 -0.31
C ARG A 16 2.65 -3.55 -1.70
N TYR A 17 1.38 -3.95 -1.87
CA TYR A 17 0.91 -4.62 -3.09
C TYR A 17 -0.14 -3.83 -3.88
N ALA A 18 -0.70 -2.76 -3.31
CA ALA A 18 -1.64 -1.89 -3.99
C ALA A 18 -1.24 -0.40 -3.91
N GLY A 19 -0.13 -0.08 -3.26
CA GLY A 19 0.40 1.28 -3.19
C GLY A 19 -0.54 2.28 -2.51
N LEU A 20 -1.40 1.87 -1.57
CA LEU A 20 -2.31 2.76 -0.88
C LEU A 20 -1.58 3.63 0.14
N ARG A 21 -2.08 4.86 0.32
CA ARG A 21 -1.65 5.74 1.42
C ARG A 21 -2.25 5.27 2.74
N ILE A 22 -1.56 5.52 3.85
CA ILE A 22 -2.03 5.11 5.18
C ILE A 22 -3.47 5.59 5.47
N HIS A 23 -3.77 6.85 5.20
CA HIS A 23 -5.12 7.39 5.38
C HIS A 23 -6.17 6.75 4.46
N GLU A 24 -5.79 6.28 3.28
CA GLU A 24 -6.70 5.55 2.39
C GLU A 24 -7.05 4.19 2.97
N CYS A 25 -6.06 3.46 3.52
CA CYS A 25 -6.28 2.17 4.19
C CYS A 25 -7.26 2.29 5.36
N PHE A 26 -7.09 3.31 6.20
CA PHE A 26 -7.92 3.50 7.40
C PHE A 26 -9.31 4.08 7.14
N ARG A 27 -9.66 4.35 5.88
CA ARG A 27 -11.01 4.75 5.46
C ARG A 27 -11.83 3.59 4.89
N ILE A 28 -11.22 2.45 4.67
CA ILE A 28 -11.87 1.28 4.06
C ILE A 28 -12.90 0.71 5.04
N ASP A 29 -14.14 0.56 4.58
CA ASP A 29 -15.24 -0.07 5.28
C ASP A 29 -15.59 -1.46 4.70
N THR A 30 -16.49 -2.16 5.36
CA THR A 30 -16.93 -3.50 4.93
C THR A 30 -17.52 -3.49 3.52
N ALA A 31 -18.30 -2.47 3.14
CA ALA A 31 -18.90 -2.37 1.81
C ALA A 31 -17.85 -2.20 0.71
N THR A 32 -16.80 -1.42 0.99
CA THR A 32 -15.66 -1.24 0.09
C THR A 32 -14.93 -2.56 -0.13
N VAL A 33 -14.71 -3.33 0.94
CA VAL A 33 -14.04 -4.65 0.85
C VAL A 33 -14.89 -5.68 0.12
N GLU A 34 -16.18 -5.78 0.41
CA GLU A 34 -17.09 -6.68 -0.30
C GLU A 34 -17.08 -6.42 -1.80
N ARG A 35 -17.06 -5.14 -2.20
CA ARG A 35 -16.93 -4.75 -3.61
C ARG A 35 -15.56 -5.14 -4.17
N ALA A 36 -14.48 -4.81 -3.45
CA ALA A 36 -13.12 -5.10 -3.90
C ALA A 36 -12.89 -6.60 -4.14
N LEU A 37 -13.45 -7.46 -3.30
CA LEU A 37 -13.38 -8.92 -3.45
C LEU A 37 -14.16 -9.44 -4.67
N ARG A 38 -15.28 -8.79 -5.04
CA ARG A 38 -16.04 -9.15 -6.26
C ARG A 38 -15.35 -8.68 -7.53
N GLU A 39 -14.75 -7.49 -7.49
CA GLU A 39 -14.17 -6.82 -8.67
C GLU A 39 -12.68 -7.16 -8.85
N ASN A 40 -12.06 -7.87 -7.90
CA ASN A 40 -10.60 -8.08 -7.82
C ASN A 40 -9.80 -6.76 -7.88
N ALA A 41 -10.40 -5.67 -7.42
CA ALA A 41 -9.82 -4.34 -7.44
C ALA A 41 -10.43 -3.46 -6.36
N ILE A 42 -9.62 -2.64 -5.72
CA ILE A 42 -10.10 -1.69 -4.71
C ILE A 42 -10.19 -0.28 -5.28
N THR A 43 -11.32 0.36 -5.07
CA THR A 43 -11.54 1.77 -5.42
C THR A 43 -11.36 2.64 -4.18
N VAL A 44 -10.45 3.60 -4.26
CA VAL A 44 -10.14 4.52 -3.16
C VAL A 44 -10.25 5.97 -3.58
N LYS A 45 -10.63 6.81 -2.62
CA LYS A 45 -10.68 8.26 -2.77
C LYS A 45 -9.45 8.88 -2.11
N GLY A 46 -8.59 9.48 -2.92
CA GLY A 46 -7.35 10.12 -2.48
C GLY A 46 -7.54 11.59 -2.09
N LYS A 47 -6.40 12.28 -1.92
CA LYS A 47 -6.35 13.73 -1.68
C LYS A 47 -7.02 14.48 -2.84
N GLY A 48 -7.75 15.56 -2.54
CA GLY A 48 -8.47 16.32 -3.56
C GLY A 48 -9.72 15.62 -4.12
N GLY A 49 -10.18 14.51 -3.50
CA GLY A 49 -11.38 13.80 -3.93
C GLY A 49 -11.19 12.86 -5.14
N LYS A 50 -9.99 12.74 -5.68
CA LYS A 50 -9.71 11.86 -6.82
C LYS A 50 -9.95 10.40 -6.48
N VAL A 51 -10.72 9.74 -7.34
CA VAL A 51 -11.02 8.32 -7.25
C VAL A 51 -10.09 7.55 -8.18
N ARG A 52 -9.53 6.47 -7.68
CA ARG A 52 -8.77 5.51 -8.49
C ARG A 52 -9.09 4.08 -8.09
N THR A 53 -8.95 3.18 -9.03
CA THR A 53 -9.11 1.73 -8.83
C THR A 53 -7.75 1.06 -9.02
N VAL A 54 -7.39 0.21 -8.06
CA VAL A 54 -6.13 -0.52 -8.05
C VAL A 54 -6.43 -2.00 -7.94
N PRO A 55 -5.85 -2.86 -8.80
CA PRO A 55 -5.98 -4.31 -8.68
C PRO A 55 -5.50 -4.80 -7.31
N ILE A 56 -6.17 -5.81 -6.76
CA ILE A 56 -5.73 -6.51 -5.56
C ILE A 56 -5.19 -7.89 -5.91
N ASN A 57 -4.15 -8.32 -5.19
CA ASN A 57 -3.63 -9.67 -5.30
C ASN A 57 -4.29 -10.61 -4.27
N GLU A 58 -3.93 -11.90 -4.34
CA GLU A 58 -4.50 -12.91 -3.45
C GLU A 58 -4.18 -12.67 -1.97
N GLN A 59 -2.97 -12.18 -1.65
CA GLN A 59 -2.58 -11.86 -0.28
C GLN A 59 -3.48 -10.79 0.33
N ILE A 60 -3.78 -9.73 -0.43
CA ILE A 60 -4.73 -8.69 -0.02
C ILE A 60 -6.13 -9.29 0.13
N ALA A 61 -6.58 -10.11 -0.81
CA ALA A 61 -7.92 -10.71 -0.76
C ALA A 61 -8.10 -11.62 0.44
N ILE A 62 -7.10 -12.45 0.79
CA ILE A 62 -7.11 -13.29 1.99
C ILE A 62 -7.18 -12.44 3.26
N ALA A 63 -6.34 -11.40 3.35
CA ALA A 63 -6.33 -10.52 4.52
C ALA A 63 -7.65 -9.74 4.66
N MET A 64 -8.25 -9.31 3.54
CA MET A 64 -9.56 -8.67 3.51
C MET A 64 -10.67 -9.60 4.04
N ARG A 65 -10.72 -10.87 3.58
CA ARG A 65 -11.71 -11.84 4.04
C ARG A 65 -11.61 -12.07 5.55
N LYS A 66 -10.39 -12.30 6.06
CA LYS A 66 -10.15 -12.51 7.50
C LYS A 66 -10.58 -11.31 8.34
N GLN A 67 -10.33 -10.10 7.85
CA GLN A 67 -10.72 -8.90 8.58
C GLN A 67 -12.23 -8.65 8.48
N LEU A 68 -12.85 -8.96 7.34
CA LEU A 68 -14.29 -8.83 7.14
C LEU A 68 -15.10 -9.73 8.10
N GLU A 69 -14.64 -10.96 8.36
CA GLU A 69 -15.25 -11.89 9.31
C GLU A 69 -15.31 -11.34 10.75
N ARG A 70 -14.41 -10.41 11.09
CA ARG A 70 -14.25 -9.83 12.43
C ARG A 70 -14.87 -8.45 12.58
N THR A 71 -15.29 -7.85 11.46
CA THR A 71 -15.76 -6.47 11.43
C THR A 71 -17.28 -6.42 11.20
N PRO A 72 -18.06 -5.81 12.10
CA PRO A 72 -19.48 -5.63 11.89
C PRO A 72 -19.78 -4.86 10.59
N ARG A 73 -20.88 -5.20 9.95
CA ARG A 73 -21.29 -4.57 8.70
C ARG A 73 -21.46 -3.05 8.87
N GLY A 74 -20.94 -2.28 7.92
CA GLY A 74 -21.00 -0.81 7.92
C GLY A 74 -19.85 -0.14 8.68
N HIS A 75 -18.99 -0.93 9.36
CA HIS A 75 -17.85 -0.39 10.12
C HIS A 75 -16.58 -0.34 9.29
N LYS A 76 -15.61 0.47 9.73
CA LYS A 76 -14.26 0.50 9.15
C LYS A 76 -13.49 -0.76 9.54
N LEU A 77 -12.70 -1.29 8.62
CA LEU A 77 -11.96 -2.53 8.89
C LEU A 77 -10.78 -2.36 9.84
N LEU A 78 -10.14 -1.21 9.84
CA LEU A 78 -8.87 -0.98 10.54
C LEU A 78 -9.00 -0.01 11.73
N VAL A 79 -10.22 0.36 12.06
CA VAL A 79 -10.50 1.33 13.14
C VAL A 79 -11.67 0.80 13.97
N SER A 80 -11.45 0.57 15.26
CA SER A 80 -12.54 0.25 16.18
C SER A 80 -13.42 1.48 16.47
N ASP A 81 -14.68 1.26 16.78
CA ASP A 81 -15.68 2.33 16.97
C ASP A 81 -15.33 3.30 18.11
N ASP A 82 -14.61 2.81 19.12
CA ASP A 82 -14.17 3.55 20.29
C ASP A 82 -12.86 4.33 20.08
N MET A 83 -12.25 4.23 18.89
CA MET A 83 -10.95 4.82 18.60
C MET A 83 -10.99 5.84 17.47
N PRO A 84 -10.44 7.05 17.64
CA PRO A 84 -10.22 8.00 16.55
C PRO A 84 -9.27 7.42 15.50
N THR A 85 -9.55 7.69 14.22
CA THR A 85 -8.75 7.18 13.08
C THR A 85 -7.26 7.56 13.21
N ASP A 86 -6.96 8.78 13.65
CA ASP A 86 -5.56 9.24 13.82
C ASP A 86 -4.83 8.43 14.88
N ARG A 87 -5.52 8.03 15.94
CA ARG A 87 -4.94 7.16 16.98
C ARG A 87 -4.65 5.77 16.45
N ALA A 88 -5.55 5.21 15.65
CA ALA A 88 -5.34 3.91 15.00
C ALA A 88 -4.13 3.96 14.04
N ILE A 89 -3.99 5.03 13.27
CA ILE A 89 -2.82 5.27 12.40
C ILE A 89 -1.53 5.36 13.22
N ASN A 90 -1.53 6.11 14.32
CA ASN A 90 -0.37 6.23 15.21
C ASN A 90 0.03 4.88 15.82
N HIS A 91 -0.94 4.02 16.17
CA HIS A 91 -0.65 2.67 16.65
C HIS A 91 0.07 1.81 15.61
N LEU A 92 -0.36 1.86 14.33
CA LEU A 92 0.35 1.17 13.26
C LEU A 92 1.76 1.73 13.04
N GLN A 93 1.91 3.06 13.04
CA GLN A 93 3.24 3.68 12.88
C GLN A 93 4.19 3.32 14.02
N PHE A 94 3.68 3.31 15.25
CA PHE A 94 4.46 2.89 16.43
C PHE A 94 4.83 1.39 16.33
N PHE A 95 3.92 0.54 15.89
CA PHE A 95 4.19 -0.88 15.65
C PHE A 95 5.32 -1.07 14.64
N ILE A 96 5.25 -0.36 13.49
CA ILE A 96 6.32 -0.40 12.48
C ILE A 96 7.65 0.06 13.08
N MET A 97 7.65 1.18 13.79
CA MET A 97 8.86 1.73 14.41
C MET A 97 9.51 0.72 15.39
N LYS A 98 8.68 0.01 16.16
CA LYS A 98 9.15 -0.96 17.15
C LYS A 98 9.76 -2.21 16.52
N HIS A 99 9.20 -2.67 15.40
CA HIS A 99 9.56 -3.95 14.77
C HIS A 99 10.37 -3.82 13.46
N ARG A 100 10.66 -2.60 13.00
CA ARG A 100 11.32 -2.36 11.69
C ARG A 100 12.69 -2.99 11.57
N ASP A 101 13.41 -3.15 12.68
CA ASP A 101 14.75 -3.73 12.66
C ASP A 101 14.69 -5.27 12.59
N GLU A 102 13.57 -5.90 12.98
CA GLU A 102 13.33 -7.34 12.88
C GLU A 102 13.05 -7.78 11.44
N VAL A 103 12.55 -6.85 10.60
CA VAL A 103 12.15 -7.10 9.21
C VAL A 103 13.02 -6.35 8.19
N ARG A 104 14.15 -5.84 8.65
CA ARG A 104 15.10 -5.10 7.81
C ARG A 104 15.83 -6.05 6.88
N ASP A 105 15.90 -5.70 5.60
CA ASP A 105 16.79 -6.38 4.65
C ASP A 105 18.24 -6.17 5.07
N VAL A 106 19.03 -7.25 5.02
CA VAL A 106 20.42 -7.28 5.50
C VAL A 106 21.28 -6.22 4.79
N ASP A 107 20.98 -5.94 3.52
CA ASP A 107 21.72 -5.01 2.67
C ASP A 107 21.12 -3.60 2.61
N SER A 108 20.07 -3.32 3.38
CA SER A 108 19.41 -2.02 3.37
C SER A 108 19.79 -1.15 4.56
N ASP A 109 20.36 0.02 4.29
CA ASP A 109 20.63 1.05 5.31
C ASP A 109 19.35 1.80 5.74
N ARG A 110 18.23 1.59 5.04
CA ARG A 110 16.99 2.33 5.30
C ARG A 110 16.03 1.49 6.12
N PRO A 111 15.51 2.02 7.24
CA PRO A 111 14.52 1.32 8.03
C PRO A 111 13.19 1.21 7.26
N MET A 112 12.47 0.10 7.47
CA MET A 112 11.13 -0.06 6.93
C MET A 112 10.20 1.04 7.45
N THR A 113 9.42 1.63 6.55
CA THR A 113 8.35 2.57 6.86
C THR A 113 7.11 2.23 6.04
N PHE A 114 5.93 2.66 6.51
CA PHE A 114 4.70 2.48 5.72
C PHE A 114 4.81 3.14 4.33
N HIS A 115 5.42 4.31 4.27
CA HIS A 115 5.66 5.01 3.02
C HIS A 115 6.68 4.28 2.12
N GLY A 116 7.70 3.67 2.73
CA GLY A 116 8.69 2.83 2.04
C GLY A 116 8.05 1.66 1.30
N LEU A 117 7.06 0.98 1.91
CA LEU A 117 6.33 -0.10 1.24
C LEU A 117 5.62 0.37 -0.04
N ARG A 118 5.09 1.58 -0.03
CA ARG A 118 4.47 2.17 -1.22
C ARG A 118 5.53 2.55 -2.29
N HIS A 119 6.74 2.95 -1.88
CA HIS A 119 7.86 3.15 -2.82
C HIS A 119 8.25 1.83 -3.49
N THR A 120 8.36 0.75 -2.72
CA THR A 120 8.65 -0.58 -3.26
C THR A 120 7.59 -1.01 -4.29
N TYR A 121 6.30 -0.83 -3.98
CA TYR A 121 5.22 -1.09 -4.93
C TYR A 121 5.43 -0.30 -6.24
N ALA A 122 5.75 0.99 -6.14
CA ALA A 122 5.94 1.84 -7.32
C ALA A 122 7.10 1.37 -8.20
N ALA A 123 8.24 1.04 -7.57
CA ALA A 123 9.43 0.56 -8.25
C ALA A 123 9.18 -0.78 -8.96
N GLU A 124 8.60 -1.74 -8.26
CA GLU A 124 8.29 -3.06 -8.84
C GLU A 124 7.26 -2.97 -9.97
N LYS A 125 6.21 -2.14 -9.78
CA LYS A 125 5.19 -1.96 -10.82
C LYS A 125 5.75 -1.27 -12.06
N TYR A 126 6.65 -0.31 -11.88
CA TYR A 126 7.37 0.30 -13.00
C TYR A 126 8.19 -0.74 -13.77
N GLN A 127 8.99 -1.55 -13.07
CA GLN A 127 9.82 -2.59 -13.68
C GLN A 127 8.97 -3.66 -14.39
N GLU A 128 7.86 -4.08 -13.77
CA GLU A 128 6.90 -4.99 -14.39
C GLU A 128 6.38 -4.44 -15.73
N LEU A 129 6.00 -3.16 -15.77
CA LEU A 129 5.50 -2.52 -16.98
C LEU A 129 6.57 -2.42 -18.08
N ILE A 130 7.81 -2.10 -17.71
CA ILE A 130 8.96 -2.12 -18.63
C ILE A 130 9.20 -3.52 -19.19
N ASN A 131 9.23 -4.53 -18.34
CA ASN A 131 9.44 -5.93 -18.75
C ASN A 131 8.31 -6.44 -19.66
N ASN A 132 7.11 -5.89 -19.53
CA ASN A 132 5.96 -6.15 -20.39
C ASN A 132 5.95 -5.30 -21.68
N GLY A 133 7.05 -4.61 -21.99
CA GLY A 133 7.24 -3.88 -23.25
C GLY A 133 6.66 -2.46 -23.28
N LYS A 134 6.23 -1.90 -22.16
CA LYS A 134 5.83 -0.48 -22.12
C LYS A 134 7.03 0.44 -22.23
N SER A 135 6.84 1.59 -22.88
CA SER A 135 7.87 2.62 -22.87
C SER A 135 8.09 3.16 -21.45
N PRO A 136 9.29 3.68 -21.13
CA PRO A 136 9.56 4.30 -19.82
C PRO A 136 8.56 5.40 -19.47
N LEU A 137 8.13 6.17 -20.45
CA LEU A 137 7.18 7.26 -20.26
C LEU A 137 5.77 6.72 -19.91
N ASP A 138 5.29 5.72 -20.65
CA ASP A 138 3.98 5.09 -20.39
C ASP A 138 3.95 4.37 -19.05
N ALA A 139 5.02 3.64 -18.73
CA ALA A 139 5.18 2.99 -17.42
C ALA A 139 5.14 4.01 -16.28
N HIS A 140 5.83 5.14 -16.43
CA HIS A 140 5.83 6.24 -15.47
C HIS A 140 4.41 6.82 -15.27
N PHE A 141 3.69 7.11 -16.36
CA PHE A 141 2.32 7.63 -16.28
C PHE A 141 1.38 6.62 -15.62
N GLU A 142 1.51 5.33 -15.94
CA GLU A 142 0.66 4.31 -15.36
C GLU A 142 0.89 4.15 -13.85
N VAL A 143 2.15 4.09 -13.41
CA VAL A 143 2.49 4.07 -11.98
C VAL A 143 1.96 5.31 -11.28
N SER A 144 2.14 6.49 -11.88
CA SER A 144 1.62 7.75 -11.34
C SER A 144 0.10 7.70 -11.14
N ARG A 145 -0.62 7.17 -12.13
CA ARG A 145 -2.09 6.99 -12.07
C ARG A 145 -2.50 6.01 -10.95
N LEU A 146 -1.82 4.87 -10.84
CA LEU A 146 -2.08 3.87 -9.80
C LEU A 146 -1.80 4.42 -8.39
N LEU A 147 -0.78 5.26 -8.25
CA LEU A 147 -0.46 5.94 -6.99
C LEU A 147 -1.39 7.13 -6.70
N GLY A 148 -2.14 7.63 -7.67
CA GLY A 148 -2.99 8.81 -7.53
C GLY A 148 -2.16 10.07 -7.28
N HIS A 149 -1.07 10.26 -8.02
CA HIS A 149 -0.32 11.50 -8.03
C HIS A 149 -1.01 12.52 -8.95
N GLU A 150 -0.99 13.79 -8.54
CA GLU A 150 -1.56 14.88 -9.37
C GLU A 150 -0.63 15.27 -10.50
N ARG A 151 0.67 15.10 -10.28
CA ARG A 151 1.73 15.40 -11.22
C ARG A 151 2.61 14.18 -11.44
N PRO A 152 2.92 13.81 -12.67
CA PRO A 152 3.82 12.71 -12.97
C PRO A 152 5.23 12.89 -12.39
N ASP A 153 5.71 14.13 -12.26
CA ASP A 153 7.02 14.46 -11.68
C ASP A 153 7.17 13.98 -10.22
N VAL A 154 6.09 13.92 -9.45
CA VAL A 154 6.11 13.34 -8.09
C VAL A 154 6.50 11.86 -8.10
N THR A 155 6.17 11.14 -9.17
CA THR A 155 6.51 9.72 -9.32
C THR A 155 8.02 9.51 -9.50
N ASN A 156 8.75 10.51 -10.02
CA ASN A 156 10.21 10.44 -10.16
C ASN A 156 10.92 10.20 -8.82
N ILE A 157 10.41 10.74 -7.72
CA ILE A 157 10.96 10.54 -6.39
C ILE A 157 10.86 9.05 -6.00
N TYR A 158 9.78 8.38 -6.39
CA TYR A 158 9.55 6.97 -6.11
C TYR A 158 10.42 6.06 -6.98
N LEU A 159 10.73 6.49 -8.20
CA LEU A 159 11.50 5.71 -9.17
C LEU A 159 13.00 5.98 -9.11
N ALA A 160 13.43 7.02 -8.41
CA ALA A 160 14.84 7.40 -8.28
C ALA A 160 15.73 6.30 -7.63
N SER A 161 15.14 5.35 -6.93
CA SER A 161 15.83 4.18 -6.37
C SER A 161 16.06 3.05 -7.39
N VAL A 162 15.30 3.00 -8.48
CA VAL A 162 15.40 1.96 -9.51
C VAL A 162 16.67 2.12 -10.35
N GLY A 163 17.12 3.38 -10.60
CA GLY A 163 18.29 3.68 -11.42
C GLY A 163 19.65 3.61 -10.69
N LYS A 164 19.67 3.28 -9.40
CA LYS A 164 20.93 3.19 -8.64
C LYS A 164 21.48 1.76 -8.54
N GLY A 165 20.73 0.75 -8.99
CA GLY A 165 21.16 -0.65 -9.00
C GLY A 165 22.11 -1.03 -10.14
N ASP A 166 22.14 -0.30 -11.24
CA ASP A 166 22.85 -0.72 -12.46
C ASP A 166 24.24 -0.07 -12.66
N LYS A 167 24.87 0.48 -11.61
CA LYS A 167 26.20 1.10 -11.71
C LYS A 167 27.33 0.36 -11.00
N HIS A 168 27.18 -0.94 -10.76
CA HIS A 168 28.28 -1.77 -10.21
C HIS A 168 28.58 -3.01 -11.05
N GLU A 169 28.63 -2.85 -12.38
CA GLU A 169 29.33 -3.79 -13.27
C GLU A 169 29.92 -3.02 -14.45
N GLN A 170 31.11 -2.49 -14.26
CA GLN A 170 32.17 -2.33 -15.27
C GLN A 170 33.52 -2.30 -14.57
#